data_cdcc247e01f591b7d467c53c26def3ad
#
_entry.id   cdcc247e01f591b7d467c53c26def3ad
#
_cell.length_a   1.000
_cell.length_b   1.000
_cell.length_c   1.000
_cell.angle_alpha   90.00
_cell.angle_beta   90.00
_cell.angle_gamma   90.00
#
_symmetry.space_group_name_H-M   'P 1'
#
loop_
_entity.id
_entity.type
_entity.pdbx_description
1 polymer ?
#
loop_
_entity_poly.entity_id
_entity_poly.type
_entity_poly.pdbx_seq_one_letter_code
_entity_poly.pdbx_strand_id
1 'polypeptide(L)'
;LIGQNALSYSDGKVFWMSGEGGFFVFDGTVKAIPCLVEDFVFTTSGDNLGINYNSSMLIYAEHNSLYNEISWFYPTSDSQQINRCVVYNYAENLWTTSSLARTTYIDTGVYDLPYATEYSKTALPTFSIQGVTATYGATTYYEHETGTDQVNSSGTTSIDAFIQSGDFDIVNSNNMANLQGDGQFIMSIKRFVPDFKVLDGNSKITLLLNNYPTDTASSSPLGPFTITSSTDKVDTRARGRLLAIKIENDAIGETWRYGTLRVDIKPDGRR
;
A
#
# COMPACT_ATOMS: atom_id res chain seq x y z
N LEU A 1 -21.01 7.63 -9.16
CA LEU A 1 -20.65 6.97 -7.90
C LEU A 1 -20.77 5.47 -8.04
N ILE A 2 -19.82 4.74 -7.48
CA ILE A 2 -19.86 3.27 -7.44
C ILE A 2 -20.81 2.75 -6.35
N GLY A 3 -20.95 3.49 -5.28
CA GLY A 3 -21.82 3.20 -4.15
C GLY A 3 -22.34 4.49 -3.53
N GLN A 4 -23.41 4.42 -2.77
CA GLN A 4 -24.08 5.58 -2.18
C GLN A 4 -23.14 6.42 -1.29
N ASN A 5 -22.25 5.76 -0.56
CA ASN A 5 -21.33 6.38 0.41
C ASN A 5 -19.89 6.50 -0.11
N ALA A 6 -19.64 6.22 -1.40
CA ALA A 6 -18.30 6.23 -2.00
C ALA A 6 -17.80 7.66 -2.33
N LEU A 7 -18.19 8.64 -1.53
CA LEU A 7 -17.75 10.02 -1.62
C LEU A 7 -17.36 10.57 -0.26
N SER A 8 -16.37 11.48 -0.23
CA SER A 8 -15.98 12.22 0.96
C SER A 8 -15.75 13.68 0.61
N TYR A 9 -15.82 14.53 1.63
CA TYR A 9 -15.66 15.97 1.50
C TYR A 9 -14.47 16.46 2.32
N SER A 10 -13.65 17.30 1.71
CA SER A 10 -12.55 18.00 2.39
C SER A 10 -12.24 19.32 1.69
N ASP A 11 -12.00 20.37 2.47
CA ASP A 11 -11.56 21.70 2.02
C ASP A 11 -12.34 22.29 0.85
N GLY A 12 -13.68 22.18 0.88
CA GLY A 12 -14.53 22.69 -0.19
C GLY A 12 -14.56 21.82 -1.44
N LYS A 13 -13.97 20.62 -1.41
CA LYS A 13 -13.89 19.67 -2.51
C LYS A 13 -14.63 18.40 -2.17
N VAL A 14 -15.23 17.77 -3.18
CA VAL A 14 -15.86 16.45 -3.07
C VAL A 14 -15.04 15.47 -3.87
N PHE A 15 -14.63 14.38 -3.23
CA PHE A 15 -13.89 13.30 -3.84
C PHE A 15 -14.78 12.06 -3.94
N TRP A 16 -14.72 11.31 -5.04
CA TRP A 16 -15.51 10.09 -5.17
C TRP A 16 -14.88 9.04 -6.06
N MET A 17 -15.28 7.78 -5.83
CA MET A 17 -14.99 6.63 -6.67
C MET A 17 -16.12 6.41 -7.67
N SER A 18 -15.78 6.22 -8.94
CA SER A 18 -16.74 6.03 -10.03
C SER A 18 -17.12 4.55 -10.22
N GLY A 19 -18.35 4.30 -10.63
CA GLY A 19 -18.82 2.96 -11.00
C GLY A 19 -18.24 2.44 -12.33
N GLU A 20 -17.74 3.33 -13.16
CA GLU A 20 -17.06 2.99 -14.43
C GLU A 20 -15.54 2.85 -14.26
N GLY A 21 -15.05 2.92 -13.04
CA GLY A 21 -13.63 3.00 -12.69
C GLY A 21 -13.16 4.44 -12.51
N GLY A 22 -12.01 4.57 -11.83
CA GLY A 22 -11.33 5.84 -11.59
C GLY A 22 -11.89 6.65 -10.43
N PHE A 23 -11.14 7.70 -10.10
CA PHE A 23 -11.39 8.61 -9.01
C PHE A 23 -11.53 10.04 -9.53
N PHE A 24 -12.40 10.80 -8.91
CA PHE A 24 -12.73 12.14 -9.35
C PHE A 24 -12.80 13.12 -8.18
N VAL A 25 -12.56 14.38 -8.50
CA VAL A 25 -12.74 15.49 -7.57
C VAL A 25 -13.61 16.58 -8.21
N PHE A 26 -14.45 17.21 -7.40
CA PHE A 26 -15.18 18.42 -7.72
C PHE A 26 -14.70 19.56 -6.83
N ASP A 27 -14.15 20.58 -7.47
CA ASP A 27 -13.69 21.85 -6.85
C ASP A 27 -14.35 23.09 -7.50
N GLY A 28 -15.56 22.92 -8.00
CA GLY A 28 -16.26 23.84 -8.91
C GLY A 28 -16.34 23.29 -10.33
N THR A 29 -15.42 22.38 -10.70
CA THR A 29 -15.42 21.60 -11.94
C THR A 29 -15.09 20.14 -11.63
N VAL A 30 -15.61 19.22 -12.44
CA VAL A 30 -15.28 17.79 -12.32
C VAL A 30 -13.94 17.52 -12.99
N LYS A 31 -13.03 16.89 -12.25
CA LYS A 31 -11.71 16.49 -12.74
C LYS A 31 -11.45 15.04 -12.36
N ALA A 32 -10.85 14.26 -13.27
CA ALA A 32 -10.30 12.95 -12.94
C ALA A 32 -9.03 13.13 -12.10
N ILE A 33 -8.86 12.28 -11.10
CA ILE A 33 -7.63 12.20 -10.30
C ILE A 33 -6.81 11.07 -10.88
N PRO A 34 -5.61 11.34 -11.46
CA PRO A 34 -4.73 10.27 -11.94
C PRO A 34 -4.37 9.31 -10.81
N CYS A 35 -4.61 8.03 -11.01
CA CYS A 35 -4.38 7.01 -9.99
C CYS A 35 -3.41 5.96 -10.52
N LEU A 36 -2.23 5.84 -9.90
CA LEU A 36 -1.21 4.87 -10.29
C LEU A 36 -1.57 3.44 -9.88
N VAL A 37 -2.53 3.27 -8.99
CA VAL A 37 -3.01 1.97 -8.51
C VAL A 37 -4.42 1.65 -9.02
N GLU A 38 -4.87 2.31 -10.08
CA GLU A 38 -6.21 2.14 -10.64
C GLU A 38 -6.50 0.70 -11.05
N ASP A 39 -5.59 0.09 -11.81
CA ASP A 39 -5.72 -1.32 -12.23
C ASP A 39 -5.75 -2.27 -11.04
N PHE A 40 -4.98 -1.99 -9.99
CA PHE A 40 -4.98 -2.79 -8.77
C PHE A 40 -6.33 -2.73 -8.05
N VAL A 41 -7.00 -1.59 -8.07
CA VAL A 41 -8.30 -1.41 -7.42
C VAL A 41 -9.44 -1.98 -8.25
N PHE A 42 -9.49 -1.69 -9.55
CA PHE A 42 -10.67 -1.96 -10.38
C PHE A 42 -10.58 -3.25 -11.21
N THR A 43 -9.38 -3.82 -11.36
CA THR A 43 -9.19 -5.00 -12.23
C THR A 43 -8.79 -6.23 -11.42
N THR A 44 -9.53 -7.33 -11.62
CA THR A 44 -9.12 -8.64 -11.13
C THR A 44 -8.29 -9.34 -12.20
N SER A 45 -7.01 -9.58 -11.92
CA SER A 45 -6.08 -10.21 -12.86
C SER A 45 -4.95 -10.93 -12.12
N GLY A 46 -4.70 -12.18 -12.45
CA GLY A 46 -3.71 -13.01 -11.77
C GLY A 46 -4.03 -13.13 -10.28
N ASP A 47 -3.05 -12.82 -9.44
CA ASP A 47 -3.20 -12.84 -7.98
C ASP A 47 -3.86 -11.56 -7.43
N ASN A 48 -4.09 -10.55 -8.27
CA ASN A 48 -4.76 -9.33 -7.86
C ASN A 48 -6.28 -9.52 -7.84
N LEU A 49 -6.87 -9.27 -6.70
CA LEU A 49 -8.31 -9.27 -6.47
C LEU A 49 -8.81 -7.83 -6.49
N GLY A 50 -9.32 -7.39 -7.63
CA GLY A 50 -9.97 -6.07 -7.75
C GLY A 50 -11.28 -5.99 -6.97
N ILE A 51 -11.99 -4.90 -7.17
CA ILE A 51 -13.23 -4.58 -6.46
C ILE A 51 -14.37 -5.58 -6.75
N ASN A 52 -15.18 -5.89 -5.75
CA ASN A 52 -16.42 -6.64 -5.91
C ASN A 52 -17.58 -5.70 -6.27
N TYR A 53 -17.89 -5.59 -7.55
CA TYR A 53 -18.99 -4.74 -8.03
C TYR A 53 -20.37 -5.18 -7.52
N ASN A 54 -20.57 -6.48 -7.23
CA ASN A 54 -21.84 -6.98 -6.69
C ASN A 54 -22.09 -6.49 -5.26
N SER A 55 -21.03 -6.13 -4.53
CA SER A 55 -21.09 -5.60 -3.18
C SER A 55 -20.76 -4.10 -3.12
N SER A 56 -20.89 -3.38 -4.23
CA SER A 56 -20.53 -1.96 -4.35
C SER A 56 -21.28 -1.04 -3.39
N MET A 57 -22.47 -1.43 -2.95
CA MET A 57 -23.24 -0.67 -1.96
C MET A 57 -22.58 -0.58 -0.57
N LEU A 58 -21.60 -1.47 -0.28
CA LEU A 58 -20.82 -1.43 0.95
C LEU A 58 -19.67 -0.43 0.89
N ILE A 59 -19.30 0.02 -0.31
CA ILE A 59 -18.18 0.93 -0.52
C ILE A 59 -18.50 2.29 0.06
N TYR A 60 -17.59 2.78 0.86
CA TYR A 60 -17.69 4.13 1.41
C TYR A 60 -16.34 4.84 1.40
N ALA A 61 -16.38 6.15 1.48
CA ALA A 61 -15.20 7.00 1.54
C ALA A 61 -15.19 7.79 2.85
N GLU A 62 -14.00 7.99 3.38
CA GLU A 62 -13.76 8.75 4.59
C GLU A 62 -12.59 9.70 4.43
N HIS A 63 -12.57 10.73 5.25
CA HIS A 63 -11.52 11.72 5.34
C HIS A 63 -10.69 11.49 6.61
N ASN A 64 -9.37 11.53 6.47
CA ASN A 64 -8.43 11.61 7.57
C ASN A 64 -7.77 12.99 7.54
N SER A 65 -8.25 13.90 8.37
CA SER A 65 -7.79 15.28 8.41
C SER A 65 -6.36 15.44 8.95
N LEU A 66 -5.86 14.47 9.74
CA LEU A 66 -4.52 14.51 10.30
C LEU A 66 -3.43 14.43 9.21
N TYR A 67 -3.71 13.68 8.14
CA TYR A 67 -2.73 13.40 7.08
C TYR A 67 -3.15 13.89 5.69
N ASN A 68 -4.28 14.60 5.58
CA ASN A 68 -4.82 15.08 4.29
C ASN A 68 -5.15 13.92 3.33
N GLU A 69 -5.84 12.91 3.82
CA GLU A 69 -6.12 11.68 3.10
C GLU A 69 -7.62 11.45 2.89
N ILE A 70 -7.96 10.92 1.72
CA ILE A 70 -9.27 10.34 1.45
C ILE A 70 -9.07 8.84 1.27
N SER A 71 -9.79 8.04 2.04
CA SER A 71 -9.75 6.60 2.02
C SER A 71 -11.06 6.03 1.49
N TRP A 72 -10.98 5.13 0.49
CA TRP A 72 -12.12 4.34 0.03
C TRP A 72 -11.96 2.91 0.49
N PHE A 73 -12.92 2.45 1.28
CA PHE A 73 -12.98 1.09 1.79
C PHE A 73 -13.89 0.25 0.89
N TYR A 74 -13.38 -0.91 0.46
CA TYR A 74 -14.10 -1.74 -0.50
C TYR A 74 -13.87 -3.24 -0.29
N PRO A 75 -14.84 -4.10 -0.70
CA PRO A 75 -14.65 -5.54 -0.75
C PRO A 75 -13.90 -5.94 -2.01
N THR A 76 -12.95 -6.86 -1.88
CA THR A 76 -12.30 -7.52 -3.03
C THR A 76 -13.24 -8.50 -3.72
N SER A 77 -12.92 -8.89 -4.95
CA SER A 77 -13.76 -9.74 -5.81
C SER A 77 -14.11 -11.11 -5.20
N ASP A 78 -13.32 -11.60 -4.24
CA ASP A 78 -13.55 -12.84 -3.48
C ASP A 78 -14.25 -12.60 -2.14
N SER A 79 -14.55 -11.36 -1.77
CA SER A 79 -15.16 -11.00 -0.49
C SER A 79 -16.51 -10.31 -0.67
N GLN A 80 -17.43 -10.59 0.26
CA GLN A 80 -18.71 -9.91 0.41
C GLN A 80 -18.70 -8.89 1.56
N GLN A 81 -17.54 -8.69 2.19
CA GLN A 81 -17.32 -7.73 3.26
C GLN A 81 -16.10 -6.89 2.92
N ILE A 82 -16.08 -5.66 3.43
CA ILE A 82 -14.94 -4.76 3.27
C ILE A 82 -13.69 -5.39 3.86
N ASN A 83 -12.64 -5.48 3.08
CA ASN A 83 -11.37 -6.08 3.47
C ASN A 83 -10.14 -5.35 2.90
N ARG A 84 -10.35 -4.30 2.12
CA ARG A 84 -9.28 -3.51 1.50
C ARG A 84 -9.64 -2.04 1.49
N CYS A 85 -8.63 -1.20 1.50
CA CYS A 85 -8.79 0.23 1.22
C CYS A 85 -7.75 0.74 0.23
N VAL A 86 -8.09 1.82 -0.44
CA VAL A 86 -7.19 2.65 -1.22
C VAL A 86 -7.25 4.06 -0.64
N VAL A 87 -6.08 4.66 -0.47
CA VAL A 87 -5.91 5.96 0.17
C VAL A 87 -5.27 6.93 -0.81
N TYR A 88 -5.81 8.11 -0.91
CA TYR A 88 -5.28 9.22 -1.68
C TYR A 88 -4.89 10.37 -0.76
N ASN A 89 -3.60 10.66 -0.67
CA ASN A 89 -3.10 11.87 -0.04
C ASN A 89 -3.22 13.03 -1.03
N TYR A 90 -4.18 13.92 -0.79
CA TYR A 90 -4.50 15.00 -1.72
C TYR A 90 -3.54 16.20 -1.62
N ALA A 91 -2.73 16.29 -0.57
CA ALA A 91 -1.70 17.32 -0.44
C ALA A 91 -0.43 16.95 -1.21
N GLU A 92 -0.04 15.68 -1.18
CA GLU A 92 1.16 15.15 -1.83
C GLU A 92 0.90 14.50 -3.18
N ASN A 93 -0.37 14.28 -3.53
CA ASN A 93 -0.81 13.59 -4.75
C ASN A 93 -0.25 12.16 -4.84
N LEU A 94 -0.33 11.41 -3.73
CA LEU A 94 0.17 10.05 -3.61
C LEU A 94 -0.96 9.07 -3.33
N TRP A 95 -0.78 7.84 -3.81
CA TRP A 95 -1.72 6.74 -3.61
C TRP A 95 -1.07 5.60 -2.85
N THR A 96 -1.83 5.02 -1.91
CA THR A 96 -1.45 3.81 -1.20
C THR A 96 -2.62 2.84 -1.14
N THR A 97 -2.33 1.57 -0.91
CA THR A 97 -3.34 0.53 -0.72
C THR A 97 -3.04 -0.25 0.56
N SER A 98 -4.07 -0.73 1.22
CA SER A 98 -3.92 -1.53 2.42
C SER A 98 -4.98 -2.62 2.51
N SER A 99 -4.60 -3.78 3.03
CA SER A 99 -5.53 -4.83 3.44
C SER A 99 -6.11 -4.47 4.80
N LEU A 100 -7.13 -3.62 4.80
CA LEU A 100 -7.74 -3.06 6.00
C LEU A 100 -9.26 -3.21 5.95
N ALA A 101 -9.79 -4.01 6.87
CA ALA A 101 -11.21 -4.26 6.99
C ALA A 101 -11.82 -3.25 7.98
N ARG A 102 -12.42 -2.19 7.46
CA ARG A 102 -13.17 -1.22 8.27
C ARG A 102 -14.54 -1.03 7.66
N THR A 103 -15.58 -1.14 8.46
CA THR A 103 -16.98 -1.02 8.02
C THR A 103 -17.55 0.35 8.27
N THR A 104 -16.99 1.09 9.20
CA THR A 104 -17.28 2.50 9.46
C THR A 104 -16.01 3.18 9.94
N TYR A 105 -15.96 4.48 9.73
CA TYR A 105 -14.84 5.32 10.13
C TYR A 105 -15.37 6.69 10.55
N ILE A 106 -14.77 7.32 11.50
CA ILE A 106 -15.04 8.70 11.91
C ILE A 106 -13.71 9.43 12.07
N ASP A 107 -13.59 10.56 11.39
CA ASP A 107 -12.42 11.43 11.50
C ASP A 107 -12.36 12.14 12.87
N THR A 108 -11.24 12.78 13.12
CA THR A 108 -11.08 13.68 14.28
C THR A 108 -12.14 14.76 14.28
N GLY A 109 -12.61 15.10 15.45
CA GLY A 109 -13.62 16.13 15.61
C GLY A 109 -13.97 16.26 17.09
N VAL A 110 -14.76 15.32 17.59
CA VAL A 110 -15.04 15.20 19.04
C VAL A 110 -13.89 14.48 19.76
N TYR A 111 -13.19 13.64 19.05
CA TYR A 111 -12.05 12.85 19.52
C TYR A 111 -10.74 13.39 18.92
N ASP A 112 -9.63 13.18 19.62
CA ASP A 112 -8.30 13.63 19.17
C ASP A 112 -7.74 12.75 18.04
N LEU A 113 -8.21 11.51 17.93
CA LEU A 113 -7.79 10.51 16.95
C LEU A 113 -9.00 9.97 16.19
N PRO A 114 -8.81 9.47 14.96
CA PRO A 114 -9.87 8.80 14.22
C PRO A 114 -10.24 7.44 14.84
N TYR A 115 -11.49 7.05 14.68
CA TYR A 115 -12.00 5.76 15.13
C TYR A 115 -12.69 4.99 14.01
N ALA A 116 -12.57 3.67 14.05
CA ALA A 116 -13.20 2.81 13.07
C ALA A 116 -13.73 1.52 13.69
N THR A 117 -14.64 0.86 13.00
CA THR A 117 -15.12 -0.46 13.39
C THR A 117 -14.85 -1.48 12.30
N GLU A 118 -14.61 -2.71 12.71
CA GLU A 118 -14.48 -3.84 11.82
C GLU A 118 -15.55 -4.88 12.13
N TYR A 119 -16.21 -5.37 11.09
CA TYR A 119 -17.06 -6.55 11.18
C TYR A 119 -16.22 -7.80 10.90
N SER A 120 -16.06 -8.66 11.87
CA SER A 120 -15.38 -9.95 11.70
C SER A 120 -16.39 -11.09 11.71
N LYS A 121 -16.27 -11.96 10.74
CA LYS A 121 -17.07 -13.18 10.64
C LYS A 121 -16.59 -14.29 11.58
N THR A 122 -15.44 -14.09 12.21
CA THR A 122 -14.78 -15.10 13.05
C THR A 122 -15.46 -15.19 14.39
N ALA A 123 -16.13 -16.30 14.58
CA ALA A 123 -16.60 -16.90 15.81
C ALA A 123 -17.06 -15.97 16.94
N LEU A 124 -18.35 -15.81 17.02
CA LEU A 124 -18.97 -15.28 18.23
C LEU A 124 -19.90 -16.26 18.87
N PRO A 125 -20.20 -16.00 20.13
CA PRO A 125 -21.03 -16.91 20.89
C PRO A 125 -22.34 -17.16 20.14
N THR A 126 -22.65 -18.42 19.96
CA THR A 126 -23.95 -18.83 19.50
C THR A 126 -24.94 -18.52 20.62
N PHE A 127 -25.92 -17.72 20.31
CA PHE A 127 -27.03 -17.47 21.20
C PHE A 127 -28.21 -18.34 20.77
N SER A 128 -28.73 -19.18 21.65
CA SER A 128 -29.86 -20.03 21.33
C SER A 128 -31.06 -19.58 22.15
N ILE A 129 -32.12 -19.14 21.46
CA ILE A 129 -33.43 -18.90 22.08
C ILE A 129 -34.42 -19.85 21.40
N GLN A 130 -35.12 -20.63 22.23
CA GLN A 130 -36.18 -21.55 21.77
C GLN A 130 -35.78 -22.45 20.59
N GLY A 131 -34.53 -22.96 20.59
CA GLY A 131 -34.05 -23.88 19.55
C GLY A 131 -33.59 -23.21 18.28
N VAL A 132 -33.66 -21.88 18.18
CA VAL A 132 -33.05 -21.13 17.07
C VAL A 132 -31.66 -20.65 17.49
N THR A 133 -30.64 -21.17 16.82
CA THR A 133 -29.25 -20.77 17.04
C THR A 133 -28.88 -19.67 16.05
N ALA A 134 -28.56 -18.49 16.55
CA ALA A 134 -28.03 -17.41 15.74
C ALA A 134 -26.55 -17.17 16.08
N THR A 135 -25.73 -17.03 15.07
CA THR A 135 -24.33 -16.65 15.21
C THR A 135 -24.22 -15.18 14.86
N TYR A 136 -23.72 -14.39 15.76
CA TYR A 136 -23.50 -12.97 15.54
C TYR A 136 -22.04 -12.74 15.15
N GLY A 137 -21.80 -11.82 14.19
CA GLY A 137 -20.45 -11.36 13.85
C GLY A 137 -19.83 -10.56 15.00
N ALA A 138 -18.51 -10.65 15.20
CA ALA A 138 -17.77 -9.77 16.09
C ALA A 138 -17.63 -8.40 15.47
N THR A 139 -17.78 -7.39 16.29
CA THR A 139 -17.39 -6.03 15.92
C THR A 139 -16.21 -5.63 16.78
N THR A 140 -15.10 -5.26 16.15
CA THR A 140 -13.95 -4.71 16.83
C THR A 140 -13.94 -3.21 16.60
N TYR A 141 -13.68 -2.47 17.66
CA TYR A 141 -13.51 -1.02 17.63
C TYR A 141 -12.03 -0.70 17.69
N TYR A 142 -11.58 0.15 16.79
CA TYR A 142 -10.18 0.55 16.66
C TYR A 142 -10.04 2.06 16.82
N GLU A 143 -9.01 2.45 17.55
CA GLU A 143 -8.44 3.78 17.53
C GLU A 143 -7.32 3.78 16.49
N HIS A 144 -7.41 4.69 15.53
CA HIS A 144 -6.45 4.83 14.44
C HIS A 144 -5.38 5.88 14.78
N GLU A 145 -4.30 5.88 13.99
CA GLU A 145 -3.19 6.84 14.05
C GLU A 145 -2.47 6.86 15.41
N THR A 146 -2.44 5.72 16.09
CA THR A 146 -1.75 5.54 17.36
C THR A 146 -0.91 4.27 17.37
N GLY A 147 0.33 4.38 17.92
CA GLY A 147 1.25 3.24 17.99
C GLY A 147 1.84 2.85 16.62
N THR A 148 2.51 1.69 16.59
CA THR A 148 3.20 1.13 15.42
C THR A 148 2.65 -0.23 15.01
N ASP A 149 1.76 -0.78 15.84
CA ASP A 149 1.26 -2.15 15.72
C ASP A 149 -0.25 -2.20 15.84
N GLN A 150 -0.83 -3.23 15.29
CA GLN A 150 -2.24 -3.53 15.51
C GLN A 150 -2.41 -4.26 16.85
N VAL A 151 -3.12 -3.64 17.77
CA VAL A 151 -3.48 -4.24 19.07
C VAL A 151 -4.94 -4.64 19.07
N ASN A 152 -5.23 -5.89 19.37
CA ASN A 152 -6.58 -6.41 19.49
C ASN A 152 -6.71 -7.34 20.71
N SER A 153 -7.90 -7.88 20.95
CA SER A 153 -8.17 -8.79 22.07
C SER A 153 -7.35 -10.09 22.03
N SER A 154 -6.78 -10.45 20.89
CA SER A 154 -5.94 -11.64 20.72
C SER A 154 -4.46 -11.37 20.93
N GLY A 155 -4.07 -10.11 21.05
CA GLY A 155 -2.68 -9.67 21.24
C GLY A 155 -2.26 -8.55 20.29
N THR A 156 -0.95 -8.34 20.23
CA THR A 156 -0.32 -7.36 19.34
C THR A 156 0.22 -8.07 18.12
N THR A 157 -0.04 -7.54 16.93
CA THR A 157 0.49 -8.00 15.66
C THR A 157 1.16 -6.85 14.92
N SER A 158 2.19 -7.15 14.13
CA SER A 158 2.84 -6.14 13.30
C SER A 158 1.87 -5.54 12.28
N ILE A 159 2.09 -4.29 11.93
CA ILE A 159 1.53 -3.69 10.72
C ILE A 159 2.60 -3.84 9.64
N ASP A 160 2.39 -4.82 8.74
CA ASP A 160 3.34 -5.09 7.66
C ASP A 160 3.23 -3.98 6.62
N ALA A 161 4.28 -3.17 6.54
CA ALA A 161 4.34 -2.08 5.59
C ALA A 161 5.47 -2.30 4.59
N PHE A 162 5.22 -1.99 3.32
CA PHE A 162 6.26 -2.05 2.30
C PHE A 162 6.11 -0.96 1.26
N ILE A 163 7.25 -0.63 0.63
CA ILE A 163 7.33 0.15 -0.59
C ILE A 163 8.20 -0.60 -1.59
N GLN A 164 7.74 -0.68 -2.83
CA GLN A 164 8.49 -1.30 -3.92
C GLN A 164 8.53 -0.35 -5.11
N SER A 165 9.74 -0.14 -5.65
CA SER A 165 9.90 0.64 -6.88
C SER A 165 9.43 -0.16 -8.10
N GLY A 166 9.11 0.52 -9.19
CA GLY A 166 9.13 -0.09 -10.51
C GLY A 166 10.54 -0.53 -10.91
N ASP A 167 10.62 -1.33 -11.97
CA ASP A 167 11.89 -1.71 -12.56
C ASP A 167 12.56 -0.49 -13.19
N PHE A 168 13.85 -0.31 -12.92
CA PHE A 168 14.69 0.71 -13.55
C PHE A 168 15.99 0.11 -14.07
N ASP A 169 16.60 0.77 -15.06
CA ASP A 169 17.87 0.38 -15.66
C ASP A 169 18.85 1.56 -15.76
N ILE A 170 20.05 1.33 -16.29
CA ILE A 170 21.05 2.37 -16.48
C ILE A 170 20.84 3.05 -17.82
N VAL A 171 20.74 4.38 -17.79
CA VAL A 171 20.70 5.22 -18.99
C VAL A 171 22.11 5.50 -19.47
N ASN A 172 22.35 5.41 -20.78
CA ASN A 172 23.60 5.89 -21.37
C ASN A 172 23.67 7.43 -21.23
N SER A 173 24.69 7.94 -20.57
CA SER A 173 24.89 9.36 -20.26
C SER A 173 24.89 10.31 -21.47
N ASN A 174 24.97 9.79 -22.69
CA ASN A 174 24.93 10.58 -23.94
C ASN A 174 23.49 10.94 -24.39
N ASN A 175 22.45 10.41 -23.72
CA ASN A 175 21.04 10.67 -24.06
C ASN A 175 20.27 11.16 -22.83
N MET A 176 20.70 12.28 -22.25
CA MET A 176 20.03 12.90 -21.10
C MET A 176 18.58 13.37 -21.36
N ALA A 177 18.11 13.32 -22.61
CA ALA A 177 16.75 13.72 -22.97
C ALA A 177 15.69 12.64 -22.65
N ASN A 178 16.08 11.38 -22.53
CA ASN A 178 15.20 10.27 -22.18
C ASN A 178 15.72 9.61 -20.91
N LEU A 179 15.04 9.85 -19.80
CA LEU A 179 15.31 9.21 -18.51
C LEU A 179 14.91 7.71 -18.46
N GLN A 180 14.42 7.17 -19.55
CA GLN A 180 14.17 5.73 -19.71
C GLN A 180 15.43 5.05 -20.23
N GLY A 181 15.87 4.03 -19.53
CA GLY A 181 16.92 3.15 -19.98
C GLY A 181 16.52 2.39 -21.24
N ASP A 182 17.50 1.97 -22.00
CA ASP A 182 17.31 1.23 -23.26
C ASP A 182 17.43 -0.29 -23.09
N GLY A 183 17.61 -0.77 -21.85
CA GLY A 183 17.76 -2.20 -21.51
C GLY A 183 19.01 -2.87 -22.09
N GLN A 184 19.94 -2.09 -22.67
CA GLN A 184 21.10 -2.67 -23.35
C GLN A 184 22.19 -3.14 -22.38
N PHE A 185 22.26 -2.54 -21.21
CA PHE A 185 23.34 -2.80 -20.27
C PHE A 185 22.91 -3.76 -19.18
N ILE A 186 23.82 -4.66 -18.81
CA ILE A 186 23.74 -5.40 -17.57
C ILE A 186 24.34 -4.49 -16.48
N MET A 187 23.60 -4.33 -15.36
CA MET A 187 24.04 -3.62 -14.18
C MET A 187 24.78 -4.56 -13.25
N SER A 188 25.93 -4.12 -12.73
CA SER A 188 26.61 -4.75 -11.59
C SER A 188 26.44 -3.82 -10.38
N ILE A 189 25.75 -4.29 -9.37
CA ILE A 189 25.47 -3.55 -8.14
C ILE A 189 26.41 -4.06 -7.06
N LYS A 190 27.35 -3.20 -6.62
CA LYS A 190 28.41 -3.56 -5.67
C LYS A 190 27.99 -3.33 -4.23
N ARG A 191 27.21 -2.28 -4.00
CA ARG A 191 26.72 -1.93 -2.67
C ARG A 191 25.54 -0.98 -2.76
N PHE A 192 24.81 -0.89 -1.67
CA PHE A 192 23.89 0.20 -1.44
C PHE A 192 24.05 0.78 -0.03
N VAL A 193 23.70 2.05 0.12
CA VAL A 193 23.70 2.79 1.38
C VAL A 193 22.24 3.12 1.69
N PRO A 194 21.65 2.49 2.70
CA PRO A 194 20.29 2.83 3.12
C PRO A 194 20.30 4.19 3.79
N ASP A 195 19.28 4.99 3.53
CA ASP A 195 19.10 6.30 4.14
C ASP A 195 17.72 6.35 4.80
N PHE A 196 17.69 6.08 6.09
CA PHE A 196 16.49 6.19 6.90
C PHE A 196 16.59 7.44 7.78
N LYS A 197 15.56 8.30 7.72
CA LYS A 197 15.45 9.45 8.63
C LYS A 197 15.04 9.03 10.04
N VAL A 198 14.24 7.97 10.12
CA VAL A 198 13.84 7.30 11.36
C VAL A 198 13.92 5.82 11.09
N LEU A 199 14.47 5.05 11.98
CA LEU A 199 14.45 3.60 11.98
C LEU A 199 14.48 3.11 13.44
N ASP A 200 13.31 2.71 13.91
CA ASP A 200 13.15 2.04 15.20
C ASP A 200 12.89 0.56 14.92
N GLY A 201 13.67 -0.31 15.57
CA GLY A 201 13.73 -1.72 15.19
C GLY A 201 14.55 -1.95 13.93
N ASN A 202 14.08 -2.82 13.06
CA ASN A 202 14.76 -3.18 11.82
C ASN A 202 13.87 -2.90 10.61
N SER A 203 14.49 -2.80 9.44
CA SER A 203 13.83 -2.82 8.15
C SER A 203 14.51 -3.84 7.26
N LYS A 204 13.83 -4.33 6.24
CA LYS A 204 14.35 -5.28 5.27
C LYS A 204 14.41 -4.64 3.90
N ILE A 205 15.54 -4.78 3.21
CA ILE A 205 15.69 -4.34 1.82
C ILE A 205 15.95 -5.56 0.95
N THR A 206 15.15 -5.71 -0.10
CA THR A 206 15.32 -6.75 -1.12
C THR A 206 15.55 -6.11 -2.47
N LEU A 207 16.60 -6.57 -3.16
CA LEU A 207 16.88 -6.18 -4.55
C LEU A 207 16.26 -7.22 -5.48
N LEU A 208 15.32 -6.78 -6.31
CA LEU A 208 14.62 -7.61 -7.28
C LEU A 208 15.30 -7.40 -8.64
N LEU A 209 15.90 -8.47 -9.18
CA LEU A 209 16.71 -8.40 -10.40
C LEU A 209 16.01 -9.16 -11.51
N ASN A 210 15.75 -8.49 -12.63
CA ASN A 210 15.15 -9.06 -13.82
C ASN A 210 16.08 -8.88 -15.02
N ASN A 211 15.98 -9.77 -16.00
CA ASN A 211 16.66 -9.62 -17.27
C ASN A 211 15.74 -9.08 -18.37
N TYR A 212 14.44 -9.32 -18.24
CA TYR A 212 13.42 -8.87 -19.18
C TYR A 212 12.19 -8.33 -18.42
N PRO A 213 11.48 -7.35 -19.00
CA PRO A 213 10.27 -6.79 -18.39
C PRO A 213 9.13 -7.80 -18.23
N THR A 214 9.18 -8.90 -18.99
CA THR A 214 8.18 -9.98 -18.93
C THR A 214 8.51 -11.06 -17.90
N ASP A 215 9.63 -10.94 -17.20
CA ASP A 215 9.96 -11.85 -16.12
C ASP A 215 8.95 -11.63 -14.97
N THR A 216 8.03 -12.59 -14.81
CA THR A 216 6.88 -12.49 -13.88
C THR A 216 7.25 -12.67 -12.41
N ALA A 217 8.45 -13.16 -12.15
CA ALA A 217 9.04 -13.16 -10.82
C ALA A 217 10.47 -12.68 -10.97
N SER A 218 10.95 -11.86 -10.04
CA SER A 218 12.37 -11.64 -9.97
C SER A 218 13.05 -13.00 -9.92
N SER A 219 13.71 -13.37 -11.00
CA SER A 219 14.32 -14.69 -11.14
C SER A 219 15.40 -14.95 -10.09
N SER A 220 15.79 -13.92 -9.35
CA SER A 220 16.74 -13.98 -8.25
C SER A 220 16.58 -12.79 -7.31
N PRO A 221 15.65 -12.82 -6.35
CA PRO A 221 15.64 -11.83 -5.29
C PRO A 221 16.93 -11.94 -4.48
N LEU A 222 17.64 -10.85 -4.33
CA LEU A 222 18.83 -10.77 -3.48
C LEU A 222 18.46 -10.10 -2.17
N GLY A 223 18.57 -10.82 -1.09
CA GLY A 223 18.09 -10.41 0.23
C GLY A 223 17.00 -11.37 0.76
N PRO A 224 16.18 -10.98 1.73
CA PRO A 224 16.18 -9.65 2.37
C PRO A 224 17.44 -9.36 3.19
N PHE A 225 17.96 -8.15 3.07
CA PHE A 225 19.01 -7.64 3.93
C PHE A 225 18.38 -6.93 5.14
N THR A 226 18.74 -7.36 6.33
CA THR A 226 18.29 -6.68 7.55
C THR A 226 19.08 -5.40 7.74
N ILE A 227 18.39 -4.30 7.84
CA ILE A 227 18.94 -2.96 8.06
C ILE A 227 18.59 -2.54 9.49
N THR A 228 19.61 -2.11 10.22
CA THR A 228 19.51 -1.58 11.57
C THR A 228 19.95 -0.13 11.61
N SER A 229 19.72 0.56 12.70
CA SER A 229 20.19 1.96 12.90
C SER A 229 21.73 2.11 12.81
N SER A 230 22.48 1.00 12.92
CA SER A 230 23.93 0.95 12.80
C SER A 230 24.43 0.48 11.42
N THR A 231 23.54 0.24 10.47
CA THR A 231 23.91 -0.23 9.13
C THR A 231 24.30 0.94 8.24
N ASP A 232 25.59 1.15 8.03
CA ASP A 232 26.08 2.21 7.15
C ASP A 232 25.94 1.86 5.67
N LYS A 233 26.22 0.62 5.32
CA LYS A 233 26.18 0.11 3.94
C LYS A 233 25.96 -1.39 3.90
N VAL A 234 25.47 -1.85 2.76
CA VAL A 234 25.37 -3.29 2.45
C VAL A 234 26.16 -3.56 1.17
N ASP A 235 27.17 -4.41 1.26
CA ASP A 235 27.96 -4.84 0.09
C ASP A 235 27.24 -6.02 -0.59
N THR A 236 27.08 -5.94 -1.91
CA THR A 236 26.34 -6.92 -2.72
C THR A 236 27.16 -7.37 -3.94
N ARG A 237 26.66 -8.38 -4.62
CA ARG A 237 27.18 -8.82 -5.93
C ARG A 237 26.02 -9.08 -6.88
N ALA A 238 25.06 -8.17 -6.89
CA ALA A 238 23.88 -8.26 -7.72
C ALA A 238 24.21 -7.96 -9.18
N ARG A 239 23.57 -8.67 -10.10
CA ARG A 239 23.75 -8.49 -11.54
C ARG A 239 22.44 -8.73 -12.26
N GLY A 240 21.95 -7.78 -13.03
CA GLY A 240 20.72 -7.86 -13.80
C GLY A 240 20.59 -6.70 -14.79
N ARG A 241 19.62 -6.74 -15.67
CA ARG A 241 19.32 -5.63 -16.59
C ARG A 241 18.39 -4.62 -15.94
N LEU A 242 17.44 -5.12 -15.18
CA LEU A 242 16.43 -4.34 -14.49
C LEU A 242 16.59 -4.56 -12.99
N LEU A 243 16.35 -3.53 -12.23
CA LEU A 243 16.38 -3.53 -10.78
C LEU A 243 15.11 -2.89 -10.24
N ALA A 244 14.39 -3.60 -9.38
CA ALA A 244 13.44 -2.99 -8.47
C ALA A 244 13.91 -3.20 -7.03
N ILE A 245 13.50 -2.31 -6.15
CA ILE A 245 13.91 -2.31 -4.75
C ILE A 245 12.67 -2.36 -3.90
N LYS A 246 12.61 -3.33 -3.01
CA LYS A 246 11.56 -3.48 -2.01
C LYS A 246 12.11 -3.19 -0.62
N ILE A 247 11.44 -2.34 0.12
CA ILE A 247 11.73 -2.00 1.52
C ILE A 247 10.51 -2.39 2.33
N GLU A 248 10.68 -3.12 3.41
CA GLU A 248 9.57 -3.64 4.21
C GLU A 248 9.95 -3.81 5.68
N ASN A 249 8.93 -3.90 6.52
CA ASN A 249 9.03 -4.38 7.89
C ASN A 249 7.91 -5.40 8.14
N ASP A 250 8.13 -6.30 9.08
CA ASP A 250 7.19 -7.38 9.42
C ASP A 250 7.24 -7.79 10.90
N ALA A 251 7.89 -7.01 11.76
CA ALA A 251 7.96 -7.32 13.18
C ALA A 251 7.29 -6.24 14.05
N ILE A 252 6.88 -6.65 15.25
CA ILE A 252 6.23 -5.79 16.23
C ILE A 252 7.19 -4.68 16.69
N GLY A 253 6.69 -3.46 16.78
CA GLY A 253 7.44 -2.30 17.25
C GLY A 253 8.36 -1.67 16.22
N GLU A 254 8.33 -2.15 14.97
CA GLU A 254 9.14 -1.58 13.90
C GLU A 254 8.44 -0.38 13.27
N THR A 255 9.20 0.71 13.12
CA THR A 255 8.76 1.89 12.37
C THR A 255 9.92 2.49 11.59
N TRP A 256 9.63 3.03 10.41
CA TRP A 256 10.64 3.64 9.59
C TRP A 256 10.13 4.82 8.77
N ARG A 257 11.02 5.77 8.57
CA ARG A 257 10.85 6.87 7.63
C ARG A 257 12.00 6.84 6.64
N TYR A 258 11.70 6.40 5.43
CA TYR A 258 12.69 6.25 4.38
C TYR A 258 13.09 7.60 3.78
N GLY A 259 14.37 7.74 3.51
CA GLY A 259 14.95 8.86 2.78
C GLY A 259 15.27 8.49 1.34
N THR A 260 16.55 8.45 0.99
CA THR A 260 17.01 8.18 -0.38
C THR A 260 18.00 7.02 -0.40
N LEU A 261 17.70 5.98 -1.16
CA LEU A 261 18.66 4.89 -1.38
C LEU A 261 19.77 5.34 -2.36
N ARG A 262 21.00 5.14 -1.95
CA ARG A 262 22.16 5.32 -2.81
C ARG A 262 22.71 3.98 -3.22
N VAL A 263 22.79 3.74 -4.52
CA VAL A 263 23.22 2.46 -5.09
C VAL A 263 24.48 2.67 -5.93
N ASP A 264 25.53 1.90 -5.66
CA ASP A 264 26.76 1.86 -6.49
C ASP A 264 26.54 0.88 -7.63
N ILE A 265 26.18 1.41 -8.80
CA ILE A 265 25.86 0.65 -10.01
C ILE A 265 26.93 0.93 -11.06
N LYS A 266 27.39 -0.13 -11.73
CA LYS A 266 28.32 -0.06 -12.86
C LYS A 266 27.78 -0.84 -14.05
N PRO A 267 27.97 -0.35 -15.29
CA PRO A 267 27.75 -1.16 -16.47
C PRO A 267 28.70 -2.38 -16.48
N ASP A 268 28.15 -3.56 -16.75
CA ASP A 268 28.90 -4.83 -16.76
C ASP A 268 28.65 -5.61 -18.06
N GLY A 269 28.76 -4.92 -19.18
CA GLY A 269 28.66 -5.49 -20.52
C GLY A 269 27.28 -5.35 -21.16
N ARG A 270 27.24 -5.71 -22.43
CA ARG A 270 26.06 -5.79 -23.29
C ARG A 270 25.89 -7.25 -23.72
N ARG A 271 24.78 -7.85 -23.47
CA ARG A 271 24.40 -9.15 -24.04
C ARG A 271 22.92 -9.23 -24.28
#